data_a51f7b8c289574091c8a31210ef4f045
#
_entry.id   a51f7b8c289574091c8a31210ef4f045
#
_cell.length_a   1.000
_cell.length_b   1.000
_cell.length_c   1.000
_cell.angle_alpha   90.00
_cell.angle_beta   90.00
_cell.angle_gamma   90.00
#
_symmetry.space_group_name_H-M   'P 1'
#
loop_
_entity.id
_entity.type
_entity.pdbx_description
1 polymer ?
#
loop_
_entity_poly.entity_id
_entity_poly.type
_entity_poly.pdbx_seq_one_letter_code
_entity_poly.pdbx_strand_id
1 'polypeptide(L)'
;GSGKEAARFVAVTNAPMVINLYDDPEFVFQTKYDFRRRFDGEPDYFTKKGEQKGLLLETNFVADAVNLPLVTAKERGGGGGHIRFNLAKGSMPSHISQFPVATYKKANAHGPGAHVIVLTGEGYSMMWPEGSTPRRYDWEEGSMIVPPEGWYHQHFNTGQTPARYLA
;
A
#
# COMPACT_ATOMS: atom_id res chain seq x y z
N GLY A 1 19.37 14.45 -5.52
CA GLY A 1 19.80 15.66 -4.82
C GLY A 1 19.00 15.80 -3.53
N SER A 2 19.69 16.16 -2.46
CA SER A 2 19.04 16.40 -1.17
C SER A 2 18.32 17.75 -1.20
N GLY A 3 17.05 17.76 -0.81
CA GLY A 3 16.34 19.00 -0.51
C GLY A 3 16.93 19.70 0.73
N LYS A 4 16.24 20.75 1.19
CA LYS A 4 16.63 21.48 2.41
C LYS A 4 16.19 20.75 3.69
N GLU A 5 15.33 19.75 3.58
CA GLU A 5 14.76 19.01 4.69
C GLU A 5 15.13 17.53 4.61
N ALA A 6 15.15 16.84 5.76
CA ALA A 6 15.37 15.41 5.84
C ALA A 6 14.20 14.66 5.19
N ALA A 7 14.50 13.71 4.30
CA ALA A 7 13.51 12.82 3.72
C ALA A 7 13.39 11.54 4.57
N ARG A 8 12.15 11.04 4.69
CA ARG A 8 11.87 9.71 5.27
C ARG A 8 11.42 8.79 4.16
N PHE A 9 11.95 7.58 4.16
CA PHE A 9 11.59 6.53 3.22
C PHE A 9 11.03 5.33 3.98
N VAL A 10 10.02 4.70 3.40
CA VAL A 10 9.53 3.39 3.83
C VAL A 10 9.75 2.43 2.67
N ALA A 11 10.44 1.33 2.93
CA ALA A 11 10.63 0.27 1.97
C ALA A 11 9.86 -0.98 2.45
N VAL A 12 8.99 -1.50 1.61
CA VAL A 12 8.32 -2.78 1.82
C VAL A 12 8.88 -3.76 0.80
N THR A 13 9.39 -4.89 1.27
CA THR A 13 10.08 -5.86 0.40
C THR A 13 9.68 -7.29 0.72
N ASN A 14 9.83 -8.19 -0.25
CA ASN A 14 9.73 -9.63 -0.07
C ASN A 14 11.08 -10.30 0.22
N ALA A 15 12.11 -9.51 0.53
CA ALA A 15 13.46 -10.01 0.84
C ALA A 15 13.49 -11.11 1.91
N PRO A 16 12.75 -11.01 3.04
CA PRO A 16 12.73 -12.08 4.04
C PRO A 16 12.28 -13.43 3.48
N MET A 17 11.29 -13.43 2.59
CA MET A 17 10.81 -14.65 1.94
C MET A 17 11.88 -15.26 1.04
N VAL A 18 12.59 -14.43 0.28
CA VAL A 18 13.68 -14.88 -0.62
C VAL A 18 14.86 -15.41 0.19
N ILE A 19 15.23 -14.72 1.28
CA ILE A 19 16.30 -15.19 2.19
C ILE A 19 15.95 -16.55 2.78
N ASN A 20 14.74 -16.72 3.29
CA ASN A 20 14.29 -18.00 3.85
C ASN A 20 14.24 -19.12 2.80
N LEU A 21 13.90 -18.79 1.56
CA LEU A 21 13.83 -19.78 0.47
C LEU A 21 15.22 -20.31 0.06
N TYR A 22 16.21 -19.43 0.04
CA TYR A 22 17.58 -19.77 -0.40
C TYR A 22 18.55 -19.96 0.78
N ASP A 23 18.14 -19.64 2.00
CA ASP A 23 18.98 -19.65 3.21
C ASP A 23 20.29 -18.85 3.03
N ASP A 24 20.20 -17.77 2.26
CA ASP A 24 21.36 -16.98 1.86
C ASP A 24 21.00 -15.49 1.71
N PRO A 25 21.39 -14.63 2.69
CA PRO A 25 21.17 -13.19 2.58
C PRO A 25 22.02 -12.55 1.46
N GLU A 26 23.15 -13.11 1.09
CA GLU A 26 24.02 -12.56 0.04
C GLU A 26 23.34 -12.63 -1.33
N PHE A 27 22.49 -13.63 -1.55
CA PHE A 27 21.69 -13.73 -2.76
C PHE A 27 20.82 -12.48 -3.00
N VAL A 28 20.31 -11.85 -1.92
CA VAL A 28 19.50 -10.63 -2.01
C VAL A 28 20.36 -9.37 -2.04
N PHE A 29 21.35 -9.27 -1.15
CA PHE A 29 22.06 -8.00 -0.91
C PHE A 29 23.35 -7.84 -1.70
N GLN A 30 23.91 -8.92 -2.23
CA GLN A 30 25.18 -8.89 -2.96
C GLN A 30 25.10 -9.52 -4.36
N THR A 31 23.88 -9.76 -4.85
CA THR A 31 23.70 -10.31 -6.19
C THR A 31 24.28 -9.39 -7.26
N LYS A 32 25.01 -9.96 -8.21
CA LYS A 32 25.54 -9.26 -9.37
C LYS A 32 24.67 -9.43 -10.62
N TYR A 33 23.49 -10.04 -10.48
CA TYR A 33 22.60 -10.31 -11.60
C TYR A 33 21.85 -9.02 -12.02
N ASP A 34 21.90 -8.71 -13.31
CA ASP A 34 21.17 -7.63 -13.96
C ASP A 34 19.74 -8.06 -14.32
N PHE A 35 18.75 -7.46 -13.72
CA PHE A 35 17.34 -7.71 -14.02
C PHE A 35 16.85 -6.90 -15.23
N ARG A 36 17.51 -6.98 -16.37
CA ARG A 36 17.26 -6.19 -17.58
C ARG A 36 15.84 -6.29 -18.14
N ARG A 37 15.11 -7.35 -17.83
CA ARG A 37 13.69 -7.46 -18.22
C ARG A 37 12.79 -6.43 -17.56
N ARG A 38 13.21 -5.83 -16.44
CA ARG A 38 12.47 -4.81 -15.71
C ARG A 38 12.98 -3.42 -16.02
N PHE A 39 14.26 -3.27 -16.23
CA PHE A 39 14.92 -2.00 -16.52
C PHE A 39 16.17 -2.27 -17.37
N ASP A 40 16.23 -1.70 -18.55
CA ASP A 40 17.37 -1.84 -19.49
C ASP A 40 17.98 -0.47 -19.83
N GLY A 41 17.88 0.49 -18.91
CA GLY A 41 18.45 1.83 -19.06
C GLY A 41 17.59 2.80 -19.88
N GLU A 42 16.32 2.48 -20.11
CA GLU A 42 15.42 3.34 -20.87
C GLU A 42 15.24 4.70 -20.17
N PRO A 43 15.43 5.83 -20.90
CA PRO A 43 15.46 7.17 -20.32
C PRO A 43 14.09 7.62 -19.80
N ASP A 44 13.00 7.04 -20.28
CA ASP A 44 11.63 7.37 -19.93
C ASP A 44 11.03 6.47 -18.82
N TYR A 45 11.84 5.63 -18.17
CA TYR A 45 11.39 4.65 -17.20
C TYR A 45 10.46 5.22 -16.11
N PHE A 46 10.78 6.40 -15.58
CA PHE A 46 10.00 7.08 -14.54
C PHE A 46 8.99 8.11 -15.07
N THR A 47 9.07 8.47 -16.34
CA THR A 47 8.18 9.48 -16.97
C THR A 47 7.13 8.88 -17.87
N LYS A 48 7.32 7.62 -18.26
CA LYS A 48 6.37 6.87 -19.08
C LYS A 48 5.02 6.77 -18.38
N LYS A 49 3.98 7.18 -19.08
CA LYS A 49 2.61 7.01 -18.57
C LYS A 49 2.30 5.54 -18.38
N GLY A 50 1.76 5.20 -17.23
CA GLY A 50 1.26 3.86 -16.95
C GLY A 50 0.03 3.53 -17.80
N GLU A 51 -0.29 2.24 -17.88
CA GLU A 51 -1.49 1.73 -18.53
C GLU A 51 -2.54 1.41 -17.46
N GLN A 52 -3.71 2.04 -17.54
CA GLN A 52 -4.82 1.77 -16.63
C GLN A 52 -5.83 0.83 -17.28
N LYS A 53 -6.16 -0.27 -16.62
CA LYS A 53 -7.17 -1.25 -16.97
C LYS A 53 -8.17 -1.40 -15.81
N GLY A 54 -9.26 -0.69 -15.84
CA GLY A 54 -10.24 -0.67 -14.76
C GLY A 54 -9.60 -0.17 -13.44
N LEU A 55 -9.54 -1.03 -12.43
CA LEU A 55 -8.94 -0.73 -11.12
C LEU A 55 -7.42 -0.94 -11.07
N LEU A 56 -6.81 -1.44 -12.13
CA LEU A 56 -5.36 -1.73 -12.17
C LEU A 56 -4.62 -0.65 -12.97
N LEU A 57 -3.60 -0.08 -12.38
CA LEU A 57 -2.61 0.79 -13.01
C LEU A 57 -1.25 0.06 -13.07
N GLU A 58 -0.81 -0.26 -14.27
CA GLU A 58 0.54 -0.75 -14.52
C GLU A 58 1.46 0.43 -14.80
N THR A 59 2.43 0.67 -13.94
CA THR A 59 3.36 1.80 -14.04
C THR A 59 4.68 1.50 -13.36
N ASN A 60 5.69 2.32 -13.58
CA ASN A 60 6.98 2.20 -12.90
C ASN A 60 7.11 3.20 -11.74
N PHE A 61 6.26 4.23 -11.72
CA PHE A 61 6.37 5.30 -10.75
C PHE A 61 5.01 5.98 -10.51
N VAL A 62 4.72 6.30 -9.28
CA VAL A 62 3.59 7.13 -8.86
C VAL A 62 4.15 8.36 -8.14
N ALA A 63 4.16 9.49 -8.83
CA ALA A 63 4.78 10.73 -8.33
C ALA A 63 4.01 11.33 -7.14
N ASP A 64 2.69 11.22 -7.14
CA ASP A 64 1.82 11.80 -6.13
C ASP A 64 0.71 10.82 -5.76
N ALA A 65 0.93 10.08 -4.69
CA ALA A 65 -0.04 9.10 -4.17
C ALA A 65 -1.22 9.79 -3.45
N VAL A 66 -1.03 11.01 -2.96
CA VAL A 66 -2.06 11.77 -2.25
C VAL A 66 -3.14 12.24 -3.22
N ASN A 67 -2.77 12.73 -4.39
CA ASN A 67 -3.70 13.31 -5.37
C ASN A 67 -4.01 12.39 -6.56
N LEU A 68 -3.48 11.17 -6.58
CA LEU A 68 -3.76 10.24 -7.68
C LEU A 68 -5.27 10.00 -7.84
N PRO A 69 -5.85 10.17 -9.06
CA PRO A 69 -7.25 9.88 -9.30
C PRO A 69 -7.60 8.43 -8.99
N LEU A 70 -8.70 8.21 -8.28
CA LEU A 70 -9.19 6.89 -7.92
C LEU A 70 -10.46 6.55 -8.69
N VAL A 71 -10.68 5.27 -8.90
CA VAL A 71 -11.92 4.75 -9.48
C VAL A 71 -12.90 4.46 -8.34
N THR A 72 -14.18 4.79 -8.53
CA THR A 72 -15.24 4.50 -7.55
C THR A 72 -15.37 2.99 -7.34
N ALA A 73 -15.34 2.55 -6.08
CA ALA A 73 -15.40 1.14 -5.68
C ALA A 73 -16.49 0.95 -4.61
N LYS A 74 -17.75 0.93 -5.05
CA LYS A 74 -18.95 0.85 -4.17
C LYS A 74 -18.97 -0.44 -3.33
N GLU A 75 -18.46 -1.53 -3.85
CA GLU A 75 -18.42 -2.83 -3.20
C GLU A 75 -17.52 -2.87 -1.95
N ARG A 76 -16.61 -1.91 -1.83
CA ARG A 76 -15.68 -1.83 -0.68
C ARG A 76 -16.24 -1.08 0.54
N GLY A 77 -17.50 -0.65 0.50
CA GLY A 77 -18.18 0.10 1.55
C GLY A 77 -18.02 1.62 1.38
N GLY A 78 -18.87 2.40 2.04
CA GLY A 78 -18.78 3.85 2.23
C GLY A 78 -18.68 4.75 0.99
N GLY A 79 -18.84 4.25 -0.23
CA GLY A 79 -18.74 5.06 -1.46
C GLY A 79 -17.31 5.54 -1.79
N GLY A 80 -16.30 4.80 -1.38
CA GLY A 80 -14.90 5.17 -1.55
C GLY A 80 -14.33 4.95 -2.95
N GLY A 81 -13.13 5.48 -3.17
CA GLY A 81 -12.30 5.25 -4.35
C GLY A 81 -11.21 4.19 -4.09
N HIS A 82 -10.76 3.55 -5.17
CA HIS A 82 -9.73 2.53 -5.12
C HIS A 82 -8.93 2.48 -6.43
N ILE A 83 -7.65 2.17 -6.33
CA ILE A 83 -6.80 1.81 -7.46
C ILE A 83 -5.70 0.85 -6.99
N ARG A 84 -5.41 -0.17 -7.79
CA ARG A 84 -4.29 -1.09 -7.57
C ARG A 84 -3.13 -0.72 -8.47
N PHE A 85 -1.92 -0.99 -8.02
CA PHE A 85 -0.72 -0.79 -8.83
C PHE A 85 0.06 -2.07 -9.00
N ASN A 86 0.60 -2.24 -10.21
CA ASN A 86 1.75 -3.08 -10.46
C ASN A 86 2.93 -2.18 -10.77
N LEU A 87 3.85 -2.01 -9.83
CA LEU A 87 5.06 -1.24 -10.04
C LEU A 87 6.12 -2.11 -10.69
N ALA A 88 6.60 -1.69 -11.87
CA ALA A 88 7.66 -2.35 -12.63
C ALA A 88 7.40 -3.86 -12.84
N LYS A 89 6.14 -4.28 -13.03
CA LYS A 89 5.74 -5.69 -13.14
C LYS A 89 6.25 -6.56 -11.98
N GLY A 90 6.38 -5.95 -10.80
CA GLY A 90 6.84 -6.62 -9.59
C GLY A 90 5.83 -7.60 -9.02
N SER A 91 6.29 -8.46 -8.11
CA SER A 91 5.47 -9.46 -7.41
C SER A 91 4.75 -8.90 -6.17
N MET A 92 4.99 -7.64 -5.82
CA MET A 92 4.37 -6.97 -4.68
C MET A 92 3.34 -5.96 -5.18
N PRO A 93 2.06 -6.33 -5.25
CA PRO A 93 1.01 -5.38 -5.60
C PRO A 93 0.80 -4.39 -4.45
N SER A 94 0.43 -3.18 -4.82
CA SER A 94 0.02 -2.14 -3.87
C SER A 94 -1.30 -1.55 -4.30
N HIS A 95 -1.99 -0.86 -3.40
CA HIS A 95 -3.19 -0.14 -3.75
C HIS A 95 -3.37 1.14 -2.93
N ILE A 96 -4.06 2.11 -3.50
CA ILE A 96 -4.60 3.24 -2.74
C ILE A 96 -6.10 3.05 -2.60
N SER A 97 -6.58 3.26 -1.37
CA SER A 97 -8.00 3.35 -1.06
C SER A 97 -8.30 4.67 -0.38
N GLN A 98 -9.47 5.22 -0.68
CA GLN A 98 -10.01 6.42 -0.01
C GLN A 98 -11.46 6.17 0.37
N PHE A 99 -11.90 6.72 1.50
CA PHE A 99 -13.28 6.67 1.94
C PHE A 99 -13.70 7.98 2.61
N PRO A 100 -14.97 8.39 2.44
CA PRO A 100 -15.47 9.67 2.90
C PRO A 100 -15.42 9.84 4.43
N VAL A 101 -15.64 11.09 4.87
CA VAL A 101 -15.86 11.45 6.28
C VAL A 101 -17.04 10.64 6.85
N ALA A 102 -16.93 10.25 8.12
CA ALA A 102 -17.95 9.49 8.87
C ALA A 102 -18.35 8.16 8.21
N THR A 103 -17.43 7.54 7.44
CA THR A 103 -17.67 6.24 6.83
C THR A 103 -16.61 5.22 7.27
N TYR A 104 -16.77 3.98 6.80
CA TYR A 104 -15.89 2.89 7.13
C TYR A 104 -15.64 1.96 5.93
N LYS A 105 -14.61 1.18 6.00
CA LYS A 105 -14.38 0.02 5.12
C LYS A 105 -15.01 -1.21 5.74
N LYS A 106 -15.53 -2.13 4.90
CA LYS A 106 -16.02 -3.43 5.38
C LYS A 106 -14.89 -4.19 6.06
N ALA A 107 -15.24 -4.88 7.14
CA ALA A 107 -14.30 -5.79 7.78
C ALA A 107 -13.89 -6.91 6.82
N ASN A 108 -12.62 -7.25 6.82
CA ASN A 108 -12.07 -8.36 6.06
C ASN A 108 -10.89 -8.98 6.82
N ALA A 109 -10.60 -10.23 6.51
CA ALA A 109 -9.41 -10.93 6.96
C ALA A 109 -8.72 -11.54 5.75
N HIS A 110 -7.42 -11.50 5.72
CA HIS A 110 -6.60 -12.14 4.70
C HIS A 110 -5.19 -12.44 5.25
N GLY A 111 -4.55 -13.40 4.71
CA GLY A 111 -3.11 -13.60 4.77
C GLY A 111 -2.52 -13.31 3.38
N PRO A 112 -1.26 -13.10 3.26
CA PRO A 112 -0.29 -12.54 4.20
C PRO A 112 -0.57 -11.07 4.50
N GLY A 113 0.06 -10.52 5.53
CA GLY A 113 -0.17 -9.17 6.03
C GLY A 113 0.00 -8.05 5.01
N ALA A 114 -0.62 -6.92 5.28
CA ALA A 114 -0.47 -5.68 4.51
C ALA A 114 0.16 -4.59 5.38
N HIS A 115 0.90 -3.67 4.75
CA HIS A 115 1.41 -2.46 5.40
C HIS A 115 0.53 -1.30 4.97
N VAL A 116 -0.37 -0.86 5.85
CA VAL A 116 -1.28 0.26 5.59
C VAL A 116 -0.63 1.55 6.04
N ILE A 117 -0.34 2.45 5.11
CA ILE A 117 0.26 3.77 5.36
C ILE A 117 -0.81 4.82 5.13
N VAL A 118 -1.16 5.57 6.17
CA VAL A 118 -2.16 6.64 6.09
C VAL A 118 -1.54 7.85 5.38
N LEU A 119 -2.12 8.24 4.24
CA LEU A 119 -1.68 9.36 3.41
C LEU A 119 -2.39 10.66 3.81
N THR A 120 -3.69 10.58 4.16
CA THR A 120 -4.49 11.70 4.65
C THR A 120 -5.60 11.22 5.57
N GLY A 121 -6.07 12.12 6.45
CA GLY A 121 -7.18 11.86 7.35
C GLY A 121 -6.76 11.25 8.67
N GLU A 122 -7.75 11.04 9.53
CA GLU A 122 -7.60 10.46 10.86
C GLU A 122 -8.78 9.54 11.20
N GLY A 123 -8.56 8.61 12.12
CA GLY A 123 -9.58 7.66 12.51
C GLY A 123 -9.04 6.54 13.37
N TYR A 124 -9.69 5.39 13.27
CA TYR A 124 -9.22 4.19 13.97
C TYR A 124 -9.48 2.92 13.18
N SER A 125 -8.76 1.88 13.54
CA SER A 125 -9.01 0.52 13.07
C SER A 125 -9.43 -0.36 14.22
N MET A 126 -10.42 -1.23 13.95
CA MET A 126 -10.70 -2.38 14.81
C MET A 126 -9.98 -3.59 14.25
N MET A 127 -9.25 -4.32 15.09
CA MET A 127 -8.56 -5.55 14.70
C MET A 127 -8.80 -6.65 15.73
N TRP A 128 -9.05 -7.89 15.26
CA TRP A 128 -9.32 -9.03 16.13
C TRP A 128 -9.08 -10.37 15.41
N PRO A 129 -8.57 -11.40 16.11
CA PRO A 129 -8.63 -12.76 15.64
C PRO A 129 -10.07 -13.27 15.65
N GLU A 130 -10.40 -14.26 14.84
CA GLU A 130 -11.71 -14.87 14.81
C GLU A 130 -12.16 -15.33 16.20
N GLY A 131 -13.43 -15.09 16.55
CA GLY A 131 -14.01 -15.42 17.83
C GLY A 131 -13.60 -14.52 19.02
N SER A 132 -12.80 -13.49 18.80
CA SER A 132 -12.32 -12.58 19.84
C SER A 132 -12.98 -11.21 19.79
N THR A 133 -12.86 -10.45 20.89
CA THR A 133 -13.35 -9.08 20.98
C THR A 133 -12.46 -8.14 20.15
N PRO A 134 -13.05 -7.30 19.29
CA PRO A 134 -12.31 -6.29 18.52
C PRO A 134 -11.56 -5.31 19.42
N ARG A 135 -10.34 -4.97 19.05
CA ARG A 135 -9.51 -3.96 19.71
C ARG A 135 -9.35 -2.76 18.81
N ARG A 136 -9.39 -1.54 19.39
CA ARG A 136 -9.25 -0.27 18.69
C ARG A 136 -7.80 0.19 18.67
N TYR A 137 -7.41 0.75 17.51
CA TYR A 137 -6.10 1.35 17.25
C TYR A 137 -6.31 2.65 16.47
N ASP A 138 -6.00 3.78 17.09
CA ASP A 138 -6.15 5.10 16.47
C ASP A 138 -5.01 5.36 15.49
N TRP A 139 -5.29 6.16 14.45
CA TRP A 139 -4.33 6.54 13.43
C TRP A 139 -4.62 7.92 12.86
N GLU A 140 -3.58 8.56 12.37
CA GLU A 140 -3.57 9.85 11.70
C GLU A 140 -2.63 9.81 10.48
N GLU A 141 -2.53 10.92 9.75
CA GLU A 141 -1.61 11.06 8.63
C GLU A 141 -0.16 10.69 9.02
N GLY A 142 0.48 9.87 8.21
CA GLY A 142 1.81 9.31 8.47
C GLY A 142 1.84 8.06 9.36
N SER A 143 0.70 7.65 9.94
CA SER A 143 0.63 6.38 10.68
C SER A 143 0.84 5.19 9.76
N MET A 144 1.49 4.15 10.28
CA MET A 144 1.63 2.85 9.62
C MET A 144 0.98 1.77 10.49
N ILE A 145 0.12 0.97 9.88
CA ILE A 145 -0.64 -0.10 10.52
C ILE A 145 -0.33 -1.41 9.81
N VAL A 146 -0.02 -2.43 10.57
CA VAL A 146 0.19 -3.80 10.05
C VAL A 146 -0.79 -4.73 10.73
N PRO A 147 -1.96 -5.02 10.12
CA PRO A 147 -2.87 -6.02 10.66
C PRO A 147 -2.16 -7.38 10.75
N PRO A 148 -2.25 -8.09 11.88
CA PRO A 148 -1.69 -9.43 11.97
C PRO A 148 -2.31 -10.38 10.94
N GLU A 149 -1.54 -11.35 10.49
CA GLU A 149 -1.99 -12.34 9.52
C GLU A 149 -3.25 -13.06 10.00
N GLY A 150 -4.24 -13.16 9.12
CA GLY A 150 -5.51 -13.82 9.40
C GLY A 150 -6.46 -13.07 10.34
N TRP A 151 -6.07 -11.95 10.91
CA TRP A 151 -6.97 -11.18 11.75
C TRP A 151 -7.96 -10.40 10.91
N TYR A 152 -9.20 -10.30 11.40
CA TYR A 152 -10.16 -9.32 10.90
C TYR A 152 -9.67 -7.92 11.20
N HIS A 153 -9.83 -7.03 10.23
CA HIS A 153 -9.57 -5.61 10.40
C HIS A 153 -10.63 -4.78 9.67
N GLN A 154 -10.95 -3.63 10.25
CA GLN A 154 -11.93 -2.68 9.74
C GLN A 154 -11.46 -1.27 10.04
N HIS A 155 -11.52 -0.35 9.07
CA HIS A 155 -11.07 1.03 9.21
C HIS A 155 -12.24 1.99 9.24
N PHE A 156 -12.21 2.97 10.14
CA PHE A 156 -13.22 4.00 10.35
C PHE A 156 -12.60 5.38 10.23
N ASN A 157 -13.18 6.24 9.37
CA ASN A 157 -12.79 7.63 9.26
C ASN A 157 -13.61 8.46 10.26
N THR A 158 -12.97 9.05 11.25
CA THR A 158 -13.58 9.93 12.23
C THR A 158 -13.14 11.39 12.09
N GLY A 159 -12.28 11.66 11.11
CA GLY A 159 -11.78 12.98 10.81
C GLY A 159 -12.75 13.85 10.02
N GLN A 160 -12.29 15.05 9.69
CA GLN A 160 -13.05 16.05 8.91
C GLN A 160 -12.75 16.02 7.41
N THR A 161 -11.82 15.17 6.98
CA THR A 161 -11.41 14.99 5.59
C THR A 161 -11.52 13.53 5.17
N PRO A 162 -11.62 13.21 3.87
CA PRO A 162 -11.56 11.84 3.40
C PRO A 162 -10.27 11.15 3.88
N ALA A 163 -10.40 9.95 4.42
CA ALA A 163 -9.25 9.15 4.79
C ALA A 163 -8.71 8.39 3.59
N ARG A 164 -7.41 8.49 3.34
CA ARG A 164 -6.70 7.88 2.23
C ARG A 164 -5.50 7.10 2.73
N TYR A 165 -5.31 5.90 2.24
CA TYR A 165 -4.18 5.07 2.60
C TYR A 165 -3.60 4.32 1.41
N LEU A 166 -2.29 4.05 1.49
CA LEU A 166 -1.54 3.12 0.65
C LEU A 166 -1.39 1.79 1.41
N ALA A 167 -1.62 0.66 0.74
CA ALA A 167 -1.40 -0.68 1.28
C ALA A 167 -0.84 -1.63 0.21
#